data_b0be3bff288e6b75e817e17ca77420ec
#
_entry.id   b0be3bff288e6b75e817e17ca77420ec
#
_cell.length_a   1.000
_cell.length_b   1.000
_cell.length_c   1.000
_cell.angle_alpha   90.00
_cell.angle_beta   90.00
_cell.angle_gamma   90.00
#
_symmetry.space_group_name_H-M   'P 1'
#
loop_
_entity.id
_entity.type
_entity.pdbx_description
1 polymer ?
#
loop_
_entity_poly.entity_id
_entity_poly.type
_entity_poly.pdbx_seq_one_letter_code
_entity_poly.pdbx_strand_id
1 'polypeptide(L)'
;MNKSAALILAQSTAAIRQGKDVSASLSLPLTAAQAGCALRLSEASNLIIEGAAEDSLLSAKIAIGRIFCKGSEAASILGRAVPLHIFEKIAENWFAAGQREEYQDISAGYWLADAFIRGVAPSEAADLTQFLAGKRRAAKPRNIASVRRYPTGGISEKQALILPPIMRALAREFHWCSPFLVAGKLAHTGGTRDKLAVIPGFKIASMADIPHWNGVDRPVRYFSAGADLCPRDATMYRLRGETGTVADKGLMASSIMSKQIALPADVIILDILFGPTAFLKNRLDAESFGEVCEVIGELSKVRVISKLRASKNIIGRSVGSSTEVLEAAEILRGDICTDSGRAEITTSISFIRCFAEELGLDSEVVCKRAEAVIANGEAFDAMLGLLSDHGVDSEYIKSFSNDPRNAVLGELEKTIVFASSSGRLLWDAVSVADVANNQINSSVSGKSPVGSIRQGGLELLTGDGEIVKKGDPLAIIYGEKTNALVSSLVAAASIVT
;
A
#
# COMPACT_ATOMS: atom_id res chain seq x y z
N MET A 1 10.98 -10.66 17.41
CA MET A 1 10.25 -9.40 17.64
C MET A 1 9.14 -9.63 18.63
N ASN A 2 9.08 -8.88 19.70
CA ASN A 2 8.08 -9.05 20.75
C ASN A 2 6.72 -8.45 20.30
N LYS A 3 5.91 -9.26 19.60
CA LYS A 3 4.59 -8.84 19.08
C LYS A 3 3.66 -8.29 20.17
N SER A 4 3.81 -8.78 21.42
CA SER A 4 2.95 -8.34 22.52
C SER A 4 3.31 -6.93 23.00
N ALA A 5 4.58 -6.52 23.05
CA ALA A 5 4.97 -5.17 23.42
C ALA A 5 4.49 -4.14 22.39
N ALA A 6 4.67 -4.39 21.08
CA ALA A 6 4.18 -3.51 20.04
C ALA A 6 2.65 -3.34 20.08
N LEU A 7 1.91 -4.41 20.35
CA LEU A 7 0.46 -4.37 20.47
C LEU A 7 0.01 -3.56 21.70
N ILE A 8 0.65 -3.76 22.85
CA ILE A 8 0.34 -2.99 24.07
C ILE A 8 0.63 -1.51 23.85
N LEU A 9 1.76 -1.16 23.25
CA LEU A 9 2.10 0.23 22.94
C LEU A 9 1.09 0.85 21.97
N ALA A 10 0.66 0.13 20.91
CA ALA A 10 -0.34 0.60 19.98
C ALA A 10 -1.70 0.84 20.65
N GLN A 11 -2.14 -0.06 21.54
CA GLN A 11 -3.39 0.10 22.28
C GLN A 11 -3.30 1.26 23.28
N SER A 12 -2.19 1.42 23.96
CA SER A 12 -1.95 2.50 24.93
C SER A 12 -1.93 3.86 24.23
N THR A 13 -1.21 4.00 23.11
CA THR A 13 -1.19 5.25 22.32
C THR A 13 -2.58 5.63 21.84
N ALA A 14 -3.35 4.67 21.35
CA ALA A 14 -4.72 4.91 20.88
C ALA A 14 -5.65 5.32 22.03
N ALA A 15 -5.54 4.70 23.20
CA ALA A 15 -6.33 5.03 24.39
C ALA A 15 -6.04 6.47 24.87
N ILE A 16 -4.76 6.84 25.02
CA ILE A 16 -4.34 8.18 25.44
C ILE A 16 -4.88 9.25 24.47
N ARG A 17 -4.76 9.02 23.16
CA ARG A 17 -5.28 9.94 22.13
C ARG A 17 -6.79 10.14 22.23
N GLN A 18 -7.54 9.14 22.71
CA GLN A 18 -8.98 9.21 22.94
C GLN A 18 -9.36 9.76 24.32
N GLY A 19 -8.39 10.19 25.14
CA GLY A 19 -8.62 10.63 26.50
C GLY A 19 -9.06 9.53 27.46
N LYS A 20 -8.76 8.26 27.14
CA LYS A 20 -9.09 7.10 27.96
C LYS A 20 -7.93 6.73 28.87
N ASP A 21 -8.26 6.17 30.03
CA ASP A 21 -7.24 5.60 30.92
C ASP A 21 -6.56 4.40 30.31
N VAL A 22 -5.25 4.29 30.53
CA VAL A 22 -4.44 3.14 30.16
C VAL A 22 -4.30 2.23 31.37
N SER A 23 -4.80 1.01 31.24
CA SER A 23 -4.64 -0.06 32.24
C SER A 23 -3.81 -1.22 31.68
N ALA A 24 -2.63 -0.90 31.19
CA ALA A 24 -1.74 -1.90 30.57
C ALA A 24 -0.42 -2.01 31.33
N SER A 25 0.18 -3.20 31.31
CA SER A 25 1.50 -3.49 31.89
C SER A 25 2.46 -3.98 30.82
N LEU A 26 3.71 -3.50 30.88
CA LEU A 26 4.83 -3.92 30.06
C LEU A 26 5.89 -4.55 30.94
N SER A 27 6.15 -5.85 30.79
CA SER A 27 7.13 -6.59 31.59
C SER A 27 8.23 -7.27 30.77
N LEU A 28 8.15 -7.19 29.43
CA LEU A 28 9.07 -7.83 28.51
C LEU A 28 10.19 -6.88 28.07
N PRO A 29 11.36 -7.38 27.67
CA PRO A 29 12.42 -6.54 27.10
C PRO A 29 11.92 -5.73 25.91
N LEU A 30 12.25 -4.46 25.87
CA LEU A 30 11.83 -3.52 24.82
C LEU A 30 12.98 -3.25 23.86
N THR A 31 12.67 -3.09 22.57
CA THR A 31 13.64 -2.50 21.64
C THR A 31 13.89 -1.05 22.01
N ALA A 32 14.99 -0.46 21.52
CA ALA A 32 15.32 0.94 21.79
C ALA A 32 14.17 1.91 21.43
N ALA A 33 13.55 1.71 20.27
CA ALA A 33 12.40 2.51 19.85
C ALA A 33 11.17 2.31 20.75
N GLN A 34 10.90 1.07 21.17
CA GLN A 34 9.82 0.76 22.10
C GLN A 34 10.07 1.37 23.49
N ALA A 35 11.30 1.38 23.97
CA ALA A 35 11.66 2.01 25.25
C ALA A 35 11.44 3.52 25.22
N GLY A 36 11.82 4.19 24.13
CA GLY A 36 11.53 5.61 23.93
C GLY A 36 10.02 5.90 23.87
N CYS A 37 9.26 5.09 23.15
CA CYS A 37 7.81 5.16 23.07
C CYS A 37 7.18 4.95 24.47
N ALA A 38 7.55 3.90 25.18
CA ALA A 38 7.05 3.56 26.53
C ALA A 38 7.33 4.69 27.52
N LEU A 39 8.51 5.32 27.45
CA LEU A 39 8.84 6.48 28.27
C LEU A 39 7.84 7.63 28.05
N ARG A 40 7.58 8.01 26.78
CA ARG A 40 6.63 9.07 26.50
C ARG A 40 5.20 8.75 26.94
N LEU A 41 4.79 7.48 26.78
CA LEU A 41 3.48 7.02 27.22
C LEU A 41 3.36 7.01 28.76
N SER A 42 4.41 6.62 29.48
CA SER A 42 4.40 6.64 30.96
C SER A 42 4.31 8.05 31.54
N GLU A 43 4.79 9.08 30.83
CA GLU A 43 4.62 10.48 31.19
C GLU A 43 3.19 11.00 30.97
N ALA A 44 2.46 10.41 30.02
CA ALA A 44 1.11 10.82 29.64
C ALA A 44 0.00 9.94 30.24
N SER A 45 0.34 8.86 30.95
CA SER A 45 -0.63 7.89 31.45
C SER A 45 -0.09 7.07 32.64
N ASN A 46 -0.96 6.20 33.16
CA ASN A 46 -0.62 5.24 34.21
C ASN A 46 -0.13 3.91 33.64
N LEU A 47 0.61 3.92 32.54
CA LEU A 47 1.20 2.70 31.96
C LEU A 47 2.18 2.09 32.97
N ILE A 48 1.90 0.86 33.38
CA ILE A 48 2.73 0.10 34.32
C ILE A 48 3.88 -0.54 33.56
N ILE A 49 5.11 -0.32 34.01
CA ILE A 49 6.34 -0.86 33.42
C ILE A 49 7.07 -1.63 34.50
N GLU A 50 7.32 -2.91 34.26
CA GLU A 50 7.84 -3.87 35.26
C GLU A 50 8.95 -4.76 34.68
N GLY A 51 9.77 -5.31 35.53
CA GLY A 51 10.78 -6.34 35.21
C GLY A 51 11.74 -5.89 34.11
N ALA A 52 11.97 -6.72 33.10
CA ALA A 52 12.94 -6.41 32.03
C ALA A 52 12.62 -5.15 31.22
N ALA A 53 11.39 -4.65 31.27
CA ALA A 53 11.02 -3.38 30.64
C ALA A 53 11.51 -2.16 31.44
N GLU A 54 11.70 -2.29 32.77
CA GLU A 54 12.24 -1.19 33.62
C GLU A 54 13.69 -0.86 33.27
N ASP A 55 14.52 -1.86 33.00
CA ASP A 55 15.91 -1.65 32.61
C ASP A 55 15.99 -0.93 31.27
N SER A 56 15.13 -1.30 30.31
CA SER A 56 15.01 -0.63 29.02
C SER A 56 14.54 0.81 29.19
N LEU A 57 13.60 1.07 30.09
CA LEU A 57 13.10 2.41 30.40
C LEU A 57 14.15 3.29 31.05
N LEU A 58 14.95 2.75 31.98
CA LEU A 58 16.05 3.47 32.62
C LEU A 58 17.08 3.93 31.57
N SER A 59 17.45 3.06 30.66
CA SER A 59 18.33 3.38 29.54
C SER A 59 17.74 4.49 28.66
N ALA A 60 16.44 4.42 28.36
CA ALA A 60 15.74 5.46 27.60
C ALA A 60 15.72 6.80 28.33
N LYS A 61 15.43 6.84 29.63
CA LYS A 61 15.46 8.07 30.46
C LYS A 61 16.84 8.74 30.43
N ILE A 62 17.91 7.95 30.54
CA ILE A 62 19.28 8.47 30.49
C ILE A 62 19.59 9.05 29.11
N ALA A 63 19.21 8.34 28.02
CA ALA A 63 19.44 8.80 26.65
C ALA A 63 18.68 10.09 26.34
N ILE A 64 17.40 10.15 26.66
CA ILE A 64 16.57 11.36 26.48
C ILE A 64 17.10 12.51 27.36
N GLY A 65 17.43 12.25 28.61
CA GLY A 65 18.05 13.25 29.50
C GLY A 65 19.33 13.87 28.92
N ARG A 66 20.19 13.06 28.30
CA ARG A 66 21.41 13.54 27.61
C ARG A 66 21.10 14.41 26.39
N ILE A 67 20.02 14.14 25.69
CA ILE A 67 19.57 14.96 24.53
C ILE A 67 19.06 16.30 25.04
N PHE A 68 18.24 16.34 26.09
CA PHE A 68 17.74 17.57 26.69
C PHE A 68 18.86 18.44 27.31
N CYS A 69 19.89 17.81 27.89
CA CYS A 69 21.02 18.56 28.48
C CYS A 69 21.96 19.16 27.42
N LYS A 70 21.95 18.67 26.17
CA LYS A 70 22.88 19.14 25.12
C LYS A 70 22.37 20.28 24.27
N GLY A 71 21.10 20.72 24.41
CA GLY A 71 20.60 21.86 23.67
C GLY A 71 19.14 22.20 23.95
N SER A 72 18.90 23.49 24.18
CA SER A 72 17.54 24.07 24.28
C SER A 72 16.67 23.83 23.05
N GLU A 73 17.28 23.55 21.91
CA GLU A 73 16.60 23.28 20.63
C GLU A 73 15.89 21.91 20.66
N ALA A 74 16.53 20.87 21.23
CA ALA A 74 15.92 19.53 21.32
C ALA A 74 14.70 19.50 22.24
N ALA A 75 14.71 20.29 23.34
CA ALA A 75 13.59 20.40 24.27
C ALA A 75 12.38 21.11 23.65
N SER A 76 12.60 22.02 22.71
CA SER A 76 11.52 22.77 22.06
C SER A 76 10.75 21.97 21.03
N ILE A 77 11.32 20.85 20.55
CA ILE A 77 10.72 19.97 19.52
C ILE A 77 9.65 19.05 20.11
N LEU A 78 9.82 18.70 21.37
CA LEU A 78 8.87 17.83 22.07
C LEU A 78 7.67 18.67 22.49
N GLY A 79 6.55 18.51 21.78
CA GLY A 79 5.29 19.18 22.10
C GLY A 79 4.97 20.46 21.32
N ARG A 80 5.74 20.85 20.29
CA ARG A 80 5.44 22.03 19.45
C ARG A 80 5.74 21.75 17.98
N ALA A 81 5.00 22.40 17.08
CA ALA A 81 5.38 22.46 15.66
C ALA A 81 6.75 23.17 15.55
N VAL A 82 7.70 22.51 14.91
CA VAL A 82 9.08 22.99 14.83
C VAL A 82 9.37 23.40 13.38
N PRO A 83 10.03 24.54 13.15
CA PRO A 83 10.45 24.92 11.80
C PRO A 83 11.26 23.81 11.13
N LEU A 84 11.01 23.56 9.84
CA LEU A 84 11.59 22.47 9.08
C LEU A 84 13.12 22.38 9.22
N HIS A 85 13.82 23.52 9.17
CA HIS A 85 15.29 23.54 9.25
C HIS A 85 15.86 23.09 10.62
N ILE A 86 15.08 23.25 11.70
CA ILE A 86 15.44 22.75 13.04
C ILE A 86 15.12 21.26 13.11
N PHE A 87 13.94 20.86 12.61
CA PHE A 87 13.52 19.48 12.55
C PHE A 87 14.49 18.64 11.69
N GLU A 88 14.90 19.15 10.50
CA GLU A 88 15.87 18.48 9.63
C GLU A 88 17.16 18.13 10.34
N LYS A 89 17.75 19.08 11.10
CA LYS A 89 19.00 18.89 11.84
C LYS A 89 18.93 17.76 12.87
N ILE A 90 17.78 17.60 13.53
CA ILE A 90 17.62 16.65 14.64
C ILE A 90 17.11 15.31 14.10
N ALA A 91 16.15 15.33 13.21
CA ALA A 91 15.56 14.15 12.61
C ALA A 91 16.50 13.46 11.62
N GLU A 92 17.51 14.15 11.08
CA GLU A 92 18.50 13.56 10.17
C GLU A 92 19.18 12.35 10.79
N ASN A 93 19.48 12.39 12.06
CA ASN A 93 20.02 11.26 12.82
C ASN A 93 18.96 10.22 13.17
N TRP A 94 17.73 10.64 13.50
CA TRP A 94 16.66 9.72 13.92
C TRP A 94 16.18 8.79 12.81
N PHE A 95 16.19 9.28 11.58
CA PHE A 95 15.69 8.52 10.42
C PHE A 95 16.79 8.23 9.37
N ALA A 96 18.06 8.37 9.77
CA ALA A 96 19.18 8.02 8.89
C ALA A 96 19.09 6.56 8.43
N ALA A 97 19.46 6.32 7.18
CA ALA A 97 19.62 4.97 6.64
C ALA A 97 20.97 4.38 7.09
N GLY A 98 21.04 3.07 7.24
CA GLY A 98 22.27 2.35 7.54
C GLY A 98 22.42 2.01 9.02
N GLN A 99 23.68 1.96 9.49
CA GLN A 99 23.98 1.58 10.87
C GLN A 99 23.55 2.72 11.82
N ARG A 100 22.82 2.37 12.87
CA ARG A 100 22.19 3.30 13.79
C ARG A 100 22.66 3.01 15.21
N GLU A 101 22.78 4.08 16.01
CA GLU A 101 23.05 3.97 17.43
C GLU A 101 21.74 3.84 18.22
N GLU A 102 21.76 3.19 19.35
CA GLU A 102 20.59 2.90 20.18
C GLU A 102 19.84 4.17 20.59
N TYR A 103 20.55 5.25 20.94
CA TYR A 103 19.94 6.53 21.34
C TYR A 103 19.11 7.19 20.22
N GLN A 104 19.45 6.91 18.94
CA GLN A 104 18.70 7.43 17.80
C GLN A 104 17.32 6.76 17.71
N ASP A 105 17.26 5.44 17.93
CA ASP A 105 16.00 4.70 17.94
C ASP A 105 15.15 5.06 19.18
N ILE A 106 15.75 5.28 20.34
CA ILE A 106 15.06 5.77 21.55
C ILE A 106 14.41 7.14 21.27
N SER A 107 15.17 8.09 20.72
CA SER A 107 14.70 9.44 20.43
C SER A 107 13.58 9.45 19.40
N ALA A 108 13.73 8.67 18.33
CA ALA A 108 12.72 8.51 17.30
C ALA A 108 11.43 7.88 17.87
N GLY A 109 11.55 6.86 18.73
CA GLY A 109 10.42 6.20 19.37
C GLY A 109 9.65 7.15 20.30
N TYR A 110 10.36 7.95 21.09
CA TYR A 110 9.75 8.97 21.94
C TYR A 110 8.99 10.03 21.11
N TRP A 111 9.63 10.57 20.08
CA TRP A 111 9.00 11.56 19.19
C TRP A 111 7.78 10.99 18.44
N LEU A 112 7.86 9.76 17.95
CA LEU A 112 6.73 9.10 17.26
C LEU A 112 5.53 8.94 18.18
N ALA A 113 5.75 8.58 19.45
CA ALA A 113 4.68 8.50 20.45
C ALA A 113 4.07 9.87 20.72
N ASP A 114 4.90 10.91 20.91
CA ASP A 114 4.45 12.29 21.11
C ASP A 114 3.61 12.80 19.92
N ALA A 115 4.14 12.64 18.70
CA ALA A 115 3.45 13.00 17.47
C ALA A 115 2.10 12.28 17.33
N PHE A 116 2.06 10.98 17.68
CA PHE A 116 0.81 10.22 17.65
C PHE A 116 -0.21 10.72 18.67
N ILE A 117 0.19 11.03 19.90
CA ILE A 117 -0.70 11.48 20.97
C ILE A 117 -1.34 12.84 20.64
N ARG A 118 -0.53 13.83 20.27
CA ARG A 118 -1.03 15.18 19.96
C ARG A 118 -1.64 15.32 18.56
N GLY A 119 -1.38 14.35 17.67
CA GLY A 119 -1.67 14.44 16.25
C GLY A 119 -0.63 15.31 15.51
N VAL A 120 -0.47 15.05 14.22
CA VAL A 120 0.43 15.81 13.34
C VAL A 120 -0.41 16.78 12.51
N ALA A 121 -0.12 18.07 12.63
CA ALA A 121 -0.81 19.10 11.85
C ALA A 121 -0.47 19.00 10.35
N PRO A 122 -1.36 19.43 9.42
CA PRO A 122 -1.10 19.35 7.99
C PRO A 122 0.20 20.02 7.53
N SER A 123 0.55 21.17 8.09
CA SER A 123 1.82 21.87 7.80
C SER A 123 3.03 21.09 8.30
N GLU A 124 2.95 20.53 9.51
CA GLU A 124 4.00 19.67 10.09
C GLU A 124 4.15 18.36 9.25
N ALA A 125 3.04 17.79 8.80
CA ALA A 125 3.07 16.65 7.88
C ALA A 125 3.74 17.00 6.54
N ALA A 126 3.56 18.20 6.03
CA ALA A 126 4.22 18.67 4.82
C ALA A 126 5.74 18.81 5.01
N ASP A 127 6.17 19.40 6.12
CA ASP A 127 7.59 19.53 6.46
C ASP A 127 8.26 18.15 6.63
N LEU A 128 7.60 17.25 7.36
CA LEU A 128 8.04 15.87 7.50
C LEU A 128 8.12 15.15 6.16
N THR A 129 7.14 15.37 5.28
CA THR A 129 7.12 14.80 3.94
C THR A 129 8.34 15.21 3.12
N GLN A 130 8.69 16.50 3.12
CA GLN A 130 9.85 17.00 2.41
C GLN A 130 11.15 16.44 2.98
N PHE A 131 11.25 16.36 4.31
CA PHE A 131 12.37 15.73 4.98
C PHE A 131 12.54 14.25 4.58
N LEU A 132 11.47 13.47 4.58
CA LEU A 132 11.48 12.04 4.23
C LEU A 132 11.79 11.81 2.75
N ALA A 133 11.27 12.66 1.85
CA ALA A 133 11.56 12.61 0.41
C ALA A 133 13.03 12.91 0.10
N GLY A 134 13.73 13.65 0.98
CA GLY A 134 15.13 14.02 0.79
C GLY A 134 15.35 15.09 -0.29
N LYS A 135 16.62 15.47 -0.47
CA LYS A 135 17.01 16.55 -1.41
C LYS A 135 17.07 16.11 -2.88
N ARG A 136 17.24 14.82 -3.14
CA ARG A 136 17.31 14.28 -4.50
C ARG A 136 15.90 14.00 -5.01
N ARG A 137 15.41 14.92 -5.81
CA ARG A 137 14.21 14.68 -6.61
C ARG A 137 14.64 14.29 -8.01
N ALA A 138 14.04 13.26 -8.57
CA ALA A 138 14.22 12.88 -9.95
C ALA A 138 13.82 14.05 -10.87
N ALA A 139 14.49 14.21 -11.98
CA ALA A 139 14.10 15.18 -12.99
C ALA A 139 12.78 14.72 -13.66
N LYS A 140 11.84 15.66 -13.82
CA LYS A 140 10.62 15.42 -14.57
C LYS A 140 10.96 15.35 -16.08
N PRO A 141 10.30 14.43 -16.84
CA PRO A 141 10.38 14.47 -18.30
C PRO A 141 9.96 15.83 -18.85
N ARG A 142 10.70 16.33 -19.84
CA ARG A 142 10.42 17.64 -20.45
C ARG A 142 9.31 17.51 -21.50
N ASN A 143 8.45 18.51 -21.59
CA ASN A 143 7.41 18.63 -22.63
C ASN A 143 6.39 17.49 -22.67
N ILE A 144 6.22 16.76 -21.57
CA ILE A 144 5.18 15.74 -21.42
C ILE A 144 4.60 15.83 -20.00
N ALA A 145 3.30 15.72 -19.87
CA ALA A 145 2.64 15.73 -18.56
C ALA A 145 2.92 14.43 -17.80
N SER A 146 3.30 14.53 -16.53
CA SER A 146 3.50 13.37 -15.68
C SER A 146 2.33 13.22 -14.72
N VAL A 147 1.56 12.15 -14.87
CA VAL A 147 0.36 11.89 -14.07
C VAL A 147 0.43 10.51 -13.44
N ARG A 148 -0.12 10.36 -12.23
CA ARG A 148 -0.17 9.04 -11.62
C ARG A 148 -1.29 8.90 -10.60
N ARG A 149 -1.79 7.70 -10.46
CA ARG A 149 -2.68 7.30 -9.37
C ARG A 149 -1.91 6.53 -8.31
N TYR A 150 -2.25 6.74 -7.05
CA TYR A 150 -1.73 5.97 -5.93
C TYR A 150 -2.87 5.57 -4.97
N PRO A 151 -3.09 4.26 -4.70
CA PRO A 151 -4.14 3.81 -3.80
C PRO A 151 -3.67 3.78 -2.34
N THR A 152 -4.60 4.01 -1.41
CA THR A 152 -4.34 3.74 0.02
C THR A 152 -4.40 2.25 0.36
N GLY A 153 -4.89 1.42 -0.57
CA GLY A 153 -4.98 -0.03 -0.44
C GLY A 153 -6.36 -0.52 -0.01
N GLY A 154 -6.77 -1.63 -0.60
CA GLY A 154 -7.98 -2.39 -0.30
C GLY A 154 -7.79 -3.85 -0.67
N ILE A 155 -8.72 -4.72 -0.25
CA ILE A 155 -8.66 -6.14 -0.57
C ILE A 155 -8.94 -6.32 -2.06
N SER A 156 -8.01 -6.99 -2.74
CA SER A 156 -8.07 -7.27 -4.17
C SER A 156 -8.12 -6.00 -5.05
N GLU A 157 -7.49 -4.93 -4.61
CA GLU A 157 -7.33 -3.71 -5.40
C GLU A 157 -6.39 -3.99 -6.59
N LYS A 158 -6.92 -3.95 -7.82
CA LYS A 158 -6.19 -4.31 -9.05
C LYS A 158 -6.13 -3.19 -10.09
N GLN A 159 -6.58 -1.97 -9.76
CA GLN A 159 -6.47 -0.82 -10.66
C GLN A 159 -5.01 -0.50 -11.04
N ALA A 160 -4.06 -0.87 -10.18
CA ALA A 160 -2.63 -0.77 -10.51
C ALA A 160 -2.17 -1.77 -11.61
N LEU A 161 -3.00 -2.71 -12.01
CA LEU A 161 -2.77 -3.64 -13.13
C LEU A 161 -3.62 -3.29 -14.36
N ILE A 162 -4.79 -2.68 -14.18
CA ILE A 162 -5.76 -2.36 -15.25
C ILE A 162 -5.50 -0.96 -15.83
N LEU A 163 -5.37 0.04 -14.97
CA LEU A 163 -5.22 1.45 -15.41
C LEU A 163 -3.91 1.72 -16.19
N PRO A 164 -2.72 1.20 -15.79
CA PRO A 164 -1.47 1.49 -16.49
C PRO A 164 -1.45 1.06 -17.97
N PRO A 165 -1.96 -0.13 -18.37
CA PRO A 165 -2.09 -0.49 -19.78
C PRO A 165 -2.98 0.47 -20.57
N ILE A 166 -4.13 0.88 -20.03
CA ILE A 166 -5.03 1.85 -20.69
C ILE A 166 -4.31 3.19 -20.87
N MET A 167 -3.64 3.68 -19.81
CA MET A 167 -2.86 4.92 -19.87
C MET A 167 -1.72 4.84 -20.88
N ARG A 168 -1.06 3.68 -21.02
CA ARG A 168 -0.01 3.46 -22.02
C ARG A 168 -0.55 3.54 -23.46
N ALA A 169 -1.72 2.95 -23.72
CA ALA A 169 -2.35 3.00 -25.03
C ALA A 169 -2.69 4.46 -25.45
N LEU A 170 -3.07 5.29 -24.49
CA LEU A 170 -3.45 6.69 -24.69
C LEU A 170 -2.27 7.67 -24.68
N ALA A 171 -1.12 7.27 -24.14
CA ALA A 171 -0.04 8.16 -23.73
C ALA A 171 0.52 9.05 -24.87
N ARG A 172 0.68 8.50 -26.07
CA ARG A 172 1.23 9.23 -27.22
C ARG A 172 0.23 10.25 -27.78
N GLU A 173 -1.04 9.90 -27.79
CA GLU A 173 -2.12 10.75 -28.32
C GLU A 173 -2.36 11.97 -27.42
N PHE A 174 -2.33 11.77 -26.09
CA PHE A 174 -2.62 12.82 -25.12
C PHE A 174 -1.38 13.41 -24.43
N HIS A 175 -0.18 13.07 -24.89
CA HIS A 175 1.10 13.61 -24.42
C HIS A 175 1.31 13.53 -22.93
N TRP A 176 1.01 12.39 -22.31
CA TRP A 176 1.32 12.13 -20.91
C TRP A 176 2.26 10.94 -20.69
N CYS A 177 2.86 10.93 -19.53
CA CYS A 177 3.56 9.75 -19.00
C CYS A 177 3.11 9.45 -17.57
N SER A 178 3.28 8.20 -17.15
CA SER A 178 2.85 7.77 -15.84
C SER A 178 3.90 6.87 -15.16
N PRO A 179 4.67 7.42 -14.21
CA PRO A 179 5.55 6.64 -13.34
C PRO A 179 4.72 6.07 -12.17
N PHE A 180 4.26 4.83 -12.28
CA PHE A 180 3.52 4.16 -11.21
C PHE A 180 4.44 3.71 -10.09
N LEU A 181 4.16 4.15 -8.86
CA LEU A 181 4.84 3.67 -7.68
C LEU A 181 4.15 2.43 -7.13
N VAL A 182 4.91 1.35 -6.94
CA VAL A 182 4.41 0.08 -6.44
C VAL A 182 5.11 -0.35 -5.16
N ALA A 183 4.32 -0.78 -4.19
CA ALA A 183 4.78 -1.28 -2.91
C ALA A 183 4.42 -2.76 -2.71
N GLY A 184 5.08 -3.41 -1.76
CA GLY A 184 4.73 -4.76 -1.30
C GLY A 184 3.49 -4.76 -0.42
N LYS A 185 3.08 -5.97 -0.03
CA LYS A 185 1.90 -6.19 0.83
C LYS A 185 1.98 -5.42 2.14
N LEU A 186 0.83 -5.01 2.63
CA LEU A 186 0.64 -4.40 3.93
C LEU A 186 -0.53 -5.06 4.66
N ALA A 187 -0.25 -5.71 5.79
CA ALA A 187 -1.23 -6.47 6.58
C ALA A 187 -1.99 -7.50 5.71
N HIS A 188 -3.32 -7.40 5.62
CA HIS A 188 -4.19 -8.28 4.85
C HIS A 188 -4.29 -7.93 3.36
N THR A 189 -3.79 -6.78 2.91
CA THR A 189 -3.86 -6.38 1.49
C THR A 189 -2.66 -6.90 0.70
N GLY A 190 -2.90 -7.44 -0.51
CA GLY A 190 -1.85 -7.80 -1.45
C GLY A 190 -1.18 -6.56 -2.06
N GLY A 191 0.16 -6.56 -2.15
CA GLY A 191 0.91 -5.47 -2.76
C GLY A 191 1.02 -5.60 -4.28
N THR A 192 1.00 -4.48 -5.01
CA THR A 192 1.19 -4.50 -6.46
C THR A 192 2.56 -5.08 -6.85
N ARG A 193 3.60 -4.84 -6.04
CA ARG A 193 4.92 -5.45 -6.25
C ARG A 193 4.85 -6.98 -6.21
N ASP A 194 4.08 -7.53 -5.27
CA ASP A 194 3.95 -8.97 -5.10
C ASP A 194 3.15 -9.58 -6.27
N LYS A 195 2.14 -8.88 -6.78
CA LYS A 195 1.37 -9.27 -7.96
C LYS A 195 2.25 -9.30 -9.22
N LEU A 196 3.07 -8.27 -9.45
CA LEU A 196 3.97 -8.22 -10.59
C LEU A 196 5.09 -9.27 -10.50
N ALA A 197 5.50 -9.68 -9.30
CA ALA A 197 6.54 -10.68 -9.08
C ALA A 197 6.14 -12.11 -9.50
N VAL A 198 4.86 -12.38 -9.71
CA VAL A 198 4.42 -13.69 -10.22
C VAL A 198 4.69 -13.87 -11.72
N ILE A 199 4.93 -12.76 -12.43
CA ILE A 199 5.25 -12.76 -13.86
C ILE A 199 6.75 -13.02 -14.03
N PRO A 200 7.15 -14.13 -14.67
CA PRO A 200 8.55 -14.50 -14.83
C PRO A 200 9.37 -13.40 -15.53
N GLY A 201 10.49 -13.04 -14.93
CA GLY A 201 11.40 -12.04 -15.51
C GLY A 201 10.97 -10.59 -15.35
N PHE A 202 9.81 -10.29 -14.76
CA PHE A 202 9.34 -8.92 -14.57
C PHE A 202 10.26 -8.15 -13.59
N LYS A 203 10.84 -7.04 -14.05
CA LYS A 203 11.75 -6.20 -13.26
C LYS A 203 11.13 -4.84 -13.00
N ILE A 204 10.79 -4.57 -11.74
CA ILE A 204 10.34 -3.24 -11.32
C ILE A 204 11.53 -2.29 -11.36
N ALA A 205 11.35 -1.11 -11.97
CA ALA A 205 12.38 -0.10 -12.07
C ALA A 205 12.75 0.47 -10.68
N SER A 206 14.01 0.80 -10.51
CA SER A 206 14.59 1.38 -9.29
C SER A 206 14.89 2.87 -9.46
N MET A 207 15.40 3.51 -8.43
CA MET A 207 15.88 4.89 -8.50
C MET A 207 17.01 5.07 -9.53
N ALA A 208 17.84 4.04 -9.77
CA ALA A 208 18.92 4.08 -10.75
C ALA A 208 18.39 4.16 -12.20
N ASP A 209 17.17 3.69 -12.44
CA ASP A 209 16.55 3.71 -13.77
C ASP A 209 15.92 5.07 -14.13
N ILE A 210 15.62 5.91 -13.13
CA ILE A 210 14.89 7.18 -13.32
C ILE A 210 15.66 8.15 -14.24
N PRO A 211 16.98 8.36 -14.12
CA PRO A 211 17.71 9.25 -15.01
C PRO A 211 17.68 8.84 -16.49
N HIS A 212 17.43 7.57 -16.75
CA HIS A 212 17.38 6.98 -18.09
C HIS A 212 15.95 6.87 -18.63
N TRP A 213 14.94 7.24 -17.85
CA TRP A 213 13.55 7.21 -18.24
C TRP A 213 13.10 8.61 -18.73
N ASN A 214 12.83 8.72 -20.01
CA ASN A 214 12.42 9.98 -20.63
C ASN A 214 10.89 10.20 -20.66
N GLY A 215 10.10 9.17 -20.33
CA GLY A 215 8.64 9.23 -20.36
C GLY A 215 8.01 9.27 -21.77
N VAL A 216 8.81 9.27 -22.83
CA VAL A 216 8.34 9.30 -24.23
C VAL A 216 8.30 7.90 -24.83
N ASP A 217 9.44 7.22 -24.83
CA ASP A 217 9.59 5.89 -25.43
C ASP A 217 8.86 4.82 -24.62
N ARG A 218 8.92 4.98 -23.30
CA ARG A 218 8.23 4.12 -22.34
C ARG A 218 7.34 4.98 -21.43
N PRO A 219 6.20 5.44 -21.94
CA PRO A 219 5.41 6.46 -21.26
C PRO A 219 4.83 6.01 -19.92
N VAL A 220 4.63 4.70 -19.74
CA VAL A 220 4.17 4.12 -18.47
C VAL A 220 5.20 3.14 -17.96
N ARG A 221 5.56 3.26 -16.68
CA ARG A 221 6.54 2.36 -16.05
C ARG A 221 6.27 2.19 -14.56
N TYR A 222 6.53 1.00 -14.05
CA TYR A 222 6.44 0.70 -12.62
C TYR A 222 7.79 0.95 -11.94
N PHE A 223 7.76 1.76 -10.87
CA PHE A 223 8.91 2.06 -10.04
C PHE A 223 8.70 1.55 -8.61
N SER A 224 9.77 1.10 -7.97
CA SER A 224 9.72 0.66 -6.58
C SER A 224 9.49 1.84 -5.64
N ALA A 225 8.50 1.72 -4.76
CA ALA A 225 8.29 2.63 -3.63
C ALA A 225 9.09 2.17 -2.39
N GLY A 226 10.28 1.63 -2.61
CA GLY A 226 11.13 1.04 -1.58
C GLY A 226 12.07 2.01 -0.87
N ALA A 227 12.98 1.44 -0.09
CA ALA A 227 13.96 2.18 0.69
C ALA A 227 14.99 2.94 -0.18
N ASP A 228 15.19 2.52 -1.42
CA ASP A 228 16.03 3.20 -2.40
C ASP A 228 15.45 4.56 -2.83
N LEU A 229 14.13 4.68 -2.89
CA LEU A 229 13.44 5.93 -3.21
C LEU A 229 13.43 6.91 -2.02
N CYS A 230 13.04 6.44 -0.84
CA CYS A 230 12.91 7.23 0.39
C CYS A 230 13.49 6.48 1.59
N PRO A 231 14.83 6.44 1.75
CA PRO A 231 15.46 5.64 2.80
C PRO A 231 15.08 6.11 4.23
N ARG A 232 14.87 7.41 4.42
CA ARG A 232 14.42 7.95 5.72
C ARG A 232 13.01 7.50 6.08
N ASP A 233 12.11 7.48 5.08
CA ASP A 233 10.75 6.97 5.29
C ASP A 233 10.75 5.46 5.59
N ALA A 234 11.60 4.68 4.94
CA ALA A 234 11.72 3.26 5.23
C ALA A 234 12.14 3.01 6.69
N THR A 235 13.07 3.82 7.22
CA THR A 235 13.48 3.78 8.63
C THR A 235 12.32 4.18 9.55
N MET A 236 11.67 5.31 9.27
CA MET A 236 10.53 5.78 10.06
C MET A 236 9.38 4.75 10.06
N TYR A 237 9.08 4.15 8.90
CA TYR A 237 8.02 3.15 8.79
C TYR A 237 8.31 1.90 9.64
N ARG A 238 9.57 1.42 9.66
CA ARG A 238 9.99 0.33 10.54
C ARG A 238 9.77 0.69 12.01
N LEU A 239 10.24 1.86 12.43
CA LEU A 239 10.10 2.33 13.82
C LEU A 239 8.63 2.51 14.22
N ARG A 240 7.78 3.01 13.32
CA ARG A 240 6.32 3.10 13.55
C ARG A 240 5.69 1.72 13.77
N GLY A 241 6.15 0.70 13.05
CA GLY A 241 5.72 -0.68 13.27
C GLY A 241 6.12 -1.22 14.65
N GLU A 242 7.31 -0.87 15.13
CA GLU A 242 7.81 -1.26 16.44
C GLU A 242 7.09 -0.55 17.60
N THR A 243 6.78 0.73 17.43
CA THR A 243 6.14 1.59 18.44
C THR A 243 4.62 1.60 18.40
N GLY A 244 4.00 0.93 17.41
CA GLY A 244 2.54 0.92 17.25
C GLY A 244 1.92 2.25 16.78
N THR A 245 2.73 3.17 16.24
CA THR A 245 2.29 4.51 15.79
C THR A 245 1.92 4.58 14.30
N VAL A 246 1.56 3.45 13.68
CA VAL A 246 1.25 3.37 12.23
C VAL A 246 -0.02 4.14 11.87
N ALA A 247 -1.03 4.15 12.74
CA ALA A 247 -2.38 4.61 12.41
C ALA A 247 -2.60 6.13 12.50
N ASP A 248 -1.56 6.94 12.75
CA ASP A 248 -1.69 8.41 12.71
C ASP A 248 -1.82 8.92 11.27
N LYS A 249 -2.83 9.76 11.00
CA LYS A 249 -3.15 10.26 9.66
C LYS A 249 -2.03 11.14 9.08
N GLY A 250 -1.46 12.02 9.88
CA GLY A 250 -0.38 12.91 9.44
C GLY A 250 0.90 12.14 9.13
N LEU A 251 1.28 11.18 10.00
CA LEU A 251 2.41 10.28 9.75
C LEU A 251 2.18 9.35 8.54
N MET A 252 0.94 8.89 8.34
CA MET A 252 0.57 8.12 7.15
C MET A 252 0.68 8.97 5.88
N ALA A 253 0.12 10.17 5.91
CA ALA A 253 0.18 11.10 4.79
C ALA A 253 1.63 11.45 4.43
N SER A 254 2.46 11.78 5.43
CA SER A 254 3.88 12.08 5.22
C SER A 254 4.64 10.91 4.60
N SER A 255 4.40 9.69 5.06
CA SER A 255 5.03 8.48 4.52
C SER A 255 4.61 8.20 3.08
N ILE A 256 3.33 8.32 2.74
CA ILE A 256 2.82 8.12 1.38
C ILE A 256 3.33 9.24 0.47
N MET A 257 3.14 10.49 0.87
CA MET A 257 3.45 11.65 0.05
C MET A 257 4.94 11.85 -0.16
N SER A 258 5.82 11.43 0.77
CA SER A 258 7.28 11.48 0.56
C SER A 258 7.71 10.74 -0.71
N LYS A 259 7.16 9.57 -0.96
CA LYS A 259 7.42 8.79 -2.18
C LYS A 259 6.82 9.45 -3.41
N GLN A 260 5.63 10.04 -3.26
CA GLN A 260 4.95 10.74 -4.34
C GLN A 260 5.73 11.98 -4.80
N ILE A 261 6.36 12.70 -3.88
CA ILE A 261 7.14 13.91 -4.18
C ILE A 261 8.55 13.56 -4.67
N ALA A 262 9.14 12.48 -4.16
CA ALA A 262 10.47 12.03 -4.59
C ALA A 262 10.51 11.67 -6.08
N LEU A 263 9.43 11.14 -6.63
CA LEU A 263 9.24 10.89 -8.06
C LEU A 263 8.27 11.91 -8.63
N PRO A 264 8.74 12.96 -9.35
CA PRO A 264 7.91 14.08 -9.74
C PRO A 264 6.71 13.70 -10.60
N ALA A 265 5.58 14.38 -10.36
CA ALA A 265 4.39 14.34 -11.19
C ALA A 265 3.74 15.74 -11.24
N ASP A 266 3.00 16.05 -12.31
CA ASP A 266 2.17 17.24 -12.37
C ASP A 266 0.87 17.04 -11.60
N VAL A 267 0.26 15.86 -11.77
CA VAL A 267 -0.99 15.49 -11.14
C VAL A 267 -0.87 14.13 -10.48
N ILE A 268 -1.30 14.05 -9.24
CA ILE A 268 -1.40 12.81 -8.48
C ILE A 268 -2.84 12.63 -8.01
N ILE A 269 -3.47 11.55 -8.43
CA ILE A 269 -4.75 11.12 -7.86
C ILE A 269 -4.46 10.16 -6.72
N LEU A 270 -4.86 10.53 -5.50
CA LEU A 270 -4.91 9.62 -4.37
C LEU A 270 -6.27 8.91 -4.38
N ASP A 271 -6.25 7.62 -4.68
CA ASP A 271 -7.43 6.76 -4.59
C ASP A 271 -7.57 6.28 -3.14
N ILE A 272 -8.38 6.99 -2.39
CA ILE A 272 -8.56 6.79 -0.96
C ILE A 272 -9.72 5.83 -0.74
N LEU A 273 -9.37 4.57 -0.45
CA LEU A 273 -10.35 3.55 -0.09
C LEU A 273 -10.71 3.68 1.39
N PHE A 274 -12.02 3.59 1.67
CA PHE A 274 -12.53 3.59 3.05
C PHE A 274 -13.62 2.53 3.24
N GLY A 275 -13.72 2.01 4.45
CA GLY A 275 -14.71 1.00 4.80
C GLY A 275 -14.11 -0.20 5.52
N PRO A 276 -14.89 -1.26 5.77
CA PRO A 276 -14.46 -2.41 6.56
C PRO A 276 -13.22 -3.12 6.01
N THR A 277 -13.03 -3.14 4.69
CA THR A 277 -11.94 -3.82 4.01
C THR A 277 -10.71 -2.92 3.73
N ALA A 278 -10.80 -1.62 4.05
CA ALA A 278 -9.72 -0.65 3.86
C ALA A 278 -9.02 -0.31 5.20
N PHE A 279 -7.90 0.40 5.13
CA PHE A 279 -7.20 0.93 6.31
C PHE A 279 -8.00 2.04 6.99
N LEU A 280 -8.57 2.96 6.21
CA LEU A 280 -9.45 4.02 6.71
C LEU A 280 -10.87 3.44 6.84
N LYS A 281 -11.40 3.43 8.08
CA LYS A 281 -12.62 2.67 8.37
C LYS A 281 -13.90 3.41 8.02
N ASN A 282 -13.87 4.72 7.95
CA ASN A 282 -15.04 5.55 7.66
C ASN A 282 -14.70 6.70 6.71
N ARG A 283 -15.75 7.33 6.19
CA ARG A 283 -15.64 8.40 5.21
C ARG A 283 -14.97 9.65 5.77
N LEU A 284 -15.29 10.04 7.00
CA LEU A 284 -14.71 11.24 7.63
C LEU A 284 -13.19 11.11 7.82
N ASP A 285 -12.71 9.93 8.20
CA ASP A 285 -11.28 9.67 8.29
C ASP A 285 -10.61 9.75 6.91
N ALA A 286 -11.28 9.27 5.87
CA ALA A 286 -10.77 9.34 4.50
C ALA A 286 -10.73 10.78 3.96
N GLU A 287 -11.77 11.57 4.22
CA GLU A 287 -11.82 13.00 3.88
C GLU A 287 -10.68 13.76 4.57
N SER A 288 -10.59 13.64 5.90
CA SER A 288 -9.52 14.29 6.67
C SER A 288 -8.11 13.86 6.24
N PHE A 289 -7.91 12.58 5.88
CA PHE A 289 -6.64 12.12 5.34
C PHE A 289 -6.34 12.73 3.98
N GLY A 290 -7.35 12.84 3.11
CA GLY A 290 -7.25 13.47 1.79
C GLY A 290 -6.85 14.94 1.90
N GLU A 291 -7.51 15.69 2.77
CA GLU A 291 -7.20 17.10 3.03
C GLU A 291 -5.73 17.31 3.44
N VAL A 292 -5.21 16.47 4.34
CA VAL A 292 -3.78 16.52 4.72
C VAL A 292 -2.88 16.28 3.52
N CYS A 293 -3.20 15.31 2.67
CA CYS A 293 -2.40 14.99 1.48
C CYS A 293 -2.46 16.12 0.44
N GLU A 294 -3.60 16.77 0.27
CA GLU A 294 -3.77 17.91 -0.64
C GLU A 294 -2.98 19.13 -0.16
N VAL A 295 -2.99 19.45 1.14
CA VAL A 295 -2.14 20.48 1.74
C VAL A 295 -0.66 20.18 1.53
N ILE A 296 -0.22 18.92 1.72
CA ILE A 296 1.14 18.49 1.42
C ILE A 296 1.47 18.74 -0.06
N GLY A 297 0.55 18.40 -0.96
CA GLY A 297 0.67 18.62 -2.39
C GLY A 297 0.87 20.10 -2.73
N GLU A 298 0.02 20.97 -2.20
CA GLU A 298 0.08 22.41 -2.40
C GLU A 298 1.43 23.00 -1.95
N LEU A 299 1.84 22.69 -0.72
CA LEU A 299 3.12 23.15 -0.15
C LEU A 299 4.34 22.58 -0.90
N SER A 300 4.18 21.43 -1.57
CA SER A 300 5.20 20.77 -2.39
C SER A 300 5.13 21.15 -3.88
N LYS A 301 4.17 22.00 -4.27
CA LYS A 301 3.91 22.42 -5.67
C LYS A 301 3.59 21.26 -6.60
N VAL A 302 2.79 20.32 -6.13
CA VAL A 302 2.27 19.17 -6.88
C VAL A 302 0.76 19.18 -6.76
N ARG A 303 0.05 19.08 -7.88
CA ARG A 303 -1.42 18.95 -7.85
C ARG A 303 -1.81 17.57 -7.32
N VAL A 304 -2.42 17.52 -6.15
CA VAL A 304 -2.94 16.31 -5.52
C VAL A 304 -4.45 16.37 -5.47
N ILE A 305 -5.11 15.28 -5.83
CA ILE A 305 -6.57 15.16 -5.83
C ILE A 305 -6.94 13.91 -5.06
N SER A 306 -7.73 14.08 -4.02
CA SER A 306 -8.26 12.98 -3.22
C SER A 306 -9.55 12.45 -3.84
N LYS A 307 -9.54 11.20 -4.28
CA LYS A 307 -10.72 10.52 -4.80
C LYS A 307 -11.16 9.44 -3.83
N LEU A 308 -12.26 9.67 -3.13
CA LEU A 308 -12.77 8.75 -2.12
C LEU A 308 -13.58 7.63 -2.75
N ARG A 309 -13.29 6.39 -2.36
CA ARG A 309 -13.95 5.19 -2.87
C ARG A 309 -14.31 4.24 -1.74
N ALA A 310 -15.60 3.90 -1.62
CA ALA A 310 -16.05 2.94 -0.62
C ALA A 310 -15.57 1.53 -0.95
N SER A 311 -15.01 0.85 0.04
CA SER A 311 -14.53 -0.54 -0.04
C SER A 311 -15.28 -1.38 1.00
N LYS A 312 -16.44 -1.88 0.60
CA LYS A 312 -17.33 -2.65 1.49
C LYS A 312 -16.96 -4.13 1.50
N ASN A 313 -16.62 -4.67 0.33
CA ASN A 313 -16.39 -6.09 0.08
C ASN A 313 -15.10 -6.28 -0.72
N ILE A 314 -14.81 -7.51 -1.10
CA ILE A 314 -13.74 -7.87 -2.01
C ILE A 314 -13.99 -7.20 -3.37
N ILE A 315 -12.96 -6.58 -3.93
CA ILE A 315 -13.03 -5.92 -5.24
C ILE A 315 -12.80 -6.97 -6.34
N GLY A 316 -13.80 -7.19 -7.18
CA GLY A 316 -13.75 -8.25 -8.21
C GLY A 316 -14.02 -9.64 -7.64
N ARG A 317 -13.48 -10.67 -8.29
CA ARG A 317 -13.67 -12.07 -7.92
C ARG A 317 -12.38 -12.79 -7.55
N SER A 318 -11.22 -12.19 -7.76
CA SER A 318 -9.92 -12.80 -7.47
C SER A 318 -9.26 -12.16 -6.27
N VAL A 319 -8.66 -12.97 -5.40
CA VAL A 319 -7.87 -12.52 -4.26
C VAL A 319 -6.55 -13.29 -4.23
N GLY A 320 -5.44 -12.57 -4.21
CA GLY A 320 -4.09 -13.14 -4.25
C GLY A 320 -3.36 -12.81 -5.55
N SER A 321 -2.04 -12.85 -5.49
CA SER A 321 -1.18 -12.24 -6.52
C SER A 321 -1.44 -12.78 -7.93
N SER A 322 -1.44 -14.09 -8.11
CA SER A 322 -1.61 -14.69 -9.46
C SER A 322 -3.01 -14.53 -10.01
N THR A 323 -4.03 -14.75 -9.18
CA THR A 323 -5.42 -14.65 -9.62
C THR A 323 -5.83 -13.21 -9.92
N GLU A 324 -5.29 -12.21 -9.20
CA GLU A 324 -5.54 -10.81 -9.50
C GLU A 324 -4.85 -10.34 -10.80
N VAL A 325 -3.65 -10.84 -11.09
CA VAL A 325 -2.99 -10.59 -12.39
C VAL A 325 -3.80 -11.19 -13.54
N LEU A 326 -4.30 -12.41 -13.36
CA LEU A 326 -5.15 -13.06 -14.35
C LEU A 326 -6.44 -12.27 -14.57
N GLU A 327 -7.17 -11.92 -13.51
CA GLU A 327 -8.43 -11.18 -13.65
C GLU A 327 -8.22 -9.83 -14.35
N ALA A 328 -7.11 -9.12 -14.04
CA ALA A 328 -6.78 -7.89 -14.73
C ALA A 328 -6.52 -8.09 -16.23
N ALA A 329 -5.81 -9.17 -16.60
CA ALA A 329 -5.54 -9.53 -18.00
C ALA A 329 -6.83 -9.92 -18.74
N GLU A 330 -7.69 -10.73 -18.12
CA GLU A 330 -8.97 -11.17 -18.70
C GLU A 330 -9.94 -9.98 -18.88
N ILE A 331 -9.96 -9.01 -17.94
CA ILE A 331 -10.73 -7.75 -18.08
C ILE A 331 -10.24 -6.95 -19.29
N LEU A 332 -8.93 -6.75 -19.42
CA LEU A 332 -8.34 -5.95 -20.51
C LEU A 332 -8.48 -6.64 -21.89
N ARG A 333 -8.52 -7.96 -21.91
CA ARG A 333 -8.74 -8.76 -23.13
C ARG A 333 -10.21 -8.84 -23.54
N GLY A 334 -11.12 -8.45 -22.65
CA GLY A 334 -12.56 -8.53 -22.86
C GLY A 334 -13.16 -9.91 -22.60
N ASP A 335 -12.42 -10.83 -21.99
CA ASP A 335 -12.88 -12.18 -21.65
C ASP A 335 -13.89 -12.18 -20.48
N ILE A 336 -13.81 -11.19 -19.62
CA ILE A 336 -14.70 -11.03 -18.46
C ILE A 336 -15.68 -9.89 -18.69
N CYS A 337 -16.94 -10.23 -18.99
CA CYS A 337 -18.06 -9.31 -19.10
C CYS A 337 -18.95 -9.30 -17.83
N THR A 338 -18.38 -9.52 -16.65
CA THR A 338 -19.12 -9.49 -15.38
C THR A 338 -19.36 -8.07 -14.90
N ASP A 339 -20.33 -7.89 -13.97
CA ASP A 339 -20.58 -6.59 -13.35
C ASP A 339 -19.35 -6.06 -12.61
N SER A 340 -18.59 -6.94 -11.97
CA SER A 340 -17.33 -6.58 -11.30
C SER A 340 -16.26 -6.11 -12.30
N GLY A 341 -16.08 -6.78 -13.43
CA GLY A 341 -15.15 -6.35 -14.49
C GLY A 341 -15.54 -5.00 -15.08
N ARG A 342 -16.84 -4.79 -15.34
CA ARG A 342 -17.36 -3.49 -15.79
C ARG A 342 -17.13 -2.39 -14.76
N ALA A 343 -17.30 -2.67 -13.47
CA ALA A 343 -17.03 -1.71 -12.40
C ALA A 343 -15.55 -1.30 -12.34
N GLU A 344 -14.61 -2.25 -12.57
CA GLU A 344 -13.19 -1.95 -12.64
C GLU A 344 -12.85 -1.06 -13.84
N ILE A 345 -13.43 -1.32 -15.02
CA ILE A 345 -13.29 -0.46 -16.21
C ILE A 345 -13.83 0.94 -15.92
N THR A 346 -15.06 1.05 -15.40
CA THR A 346 -15.68 2.32 -15.03
C THR A 346 -14.81 3.11 -14.05
N THR A 347 -14.20 2.43 -13.08
CA THR A 347 -13.25 3.03 -12.12
C THR A 347 -12.02 3.57 -12.85
N SER A 348 -11.42 2.82 -13.77
CA SER A 348 -10.29 3.27 -14.59
C SER A 348 -10.65 4.51 -15.43
N ILE A 349 -11.77 4.48 -16.10
CA ILE A 349 -12.27 5.63 -16.91
C ILE A 349 -12.45 6.87 -16.02
N SER A 350 -12.94 6.68 -14.79
CA SER A 350 -13.11 7.81 -13.86
C SER A 350 -11.79 8.46 -13.43
N PHE A 351 -10.70 7.71 -13.35
CA PHE A 351 -9.36 8.27 -13.10
C PHE A 351 -8.82 8.96 -14.35
N ILE A 352 -9.02 8.40 -15.54
CA ILE A 352 -8.61 8.98 -16.82
C ILE A 352 -9.33 10.31 -17.04
N ARG A 353 -10.64 10.39 -16.77
CA ARG A 353 -11.42 11.63 -16.81
C ARG A 353 -10.80 12.71 -15.93
N CYS A 354 -10.47 12.36 -14.69
CA CYS A 354 -9.86 13.29 -13.74
C CYS A 354 -8.49 13.78 -14.22
N PHE A 355 -7.65 12.91 -14.80
CA PHE A 355 -6.38 13.34 -15.40
C PHE A 355 -6.59 14.27 -16.58
N ALA A 356 -7.56 13.98 -17.47
CA ALA A 356 -7.87 14.80 -18.62
C ALA A 356 -8.31 16.20 -18.18
N GLU A 357 -9.23 16.31 -17.23
CA GLU A 357 -9.73 17.57 -16.68
C GLU A 357 -8.59 18.42 -16.08
N GLU A 358 -7.71 17.81 -15.26
CA GLU A 358 -6.59 18.52 -14.64
C GLU A 358 -5.50 18.94 -15.64
N LEU A 359 -5.40 18.26 -16.77
CA LEU A 359 -4.48 18.62 -17.85
C LEU A 359 -5.10 19.61 -18.85
N GLY A 360 -6.37 20.01 -18.66
CA GLY A 360 -7.08 20.89 -19.57
C GLY A 360 -7.43 20.24 -20.92
N LEU A 361 -7.51 18.92 -20.96
CA LEU A 361 -7.92 18.14 -22.14
C LEU A 361 -9.46 18.00 -22.17
N ASP A 362 -10.01 17.75 -23.35
CA ASP A 362 -11.43 17.38 -23.47
C ASP A 362 -11.65 15.98 -22.87
N SER A 363 -12.18 15.93 -21.65
CA SER A 363 -12.34 14.70 -20.90
C SER A 363 -13.32 13.71 -21.57
N GLU A 364 -14.31 14.19 -22.33
CA GLU A 364 -15.22 13.31 -23.08
C GLU A 364 -14.51 12.62 -24.25
N VAL A 365 -13.66 13.34 -24.97
CA VAL A 365 -12.83 12.77 -26.05
C VAL A 365 -11.86 11.74 -25.49
N VAL A 366 -11.18 12.07 -24.40
CA VAL A 366 -10.22 11.16 -23.75
C VAL A 366 -10.92 9.89 -23.22
N CYS A 367 -12.08 10.04 -22.57
CA CYS A 367 -12.83 8.89 -22.05
C CYS A 367 -13.36 7.99 -23.16
N LYS A 368 -13.92 8.54 -24.24
CA LYS A 368 -14.36 7.76 -25.41
C LYS A 368 -13.20 6.99 -26.05
N ARG A 369 -12.02 7.61 -26.12
CA ARG A 369 -10.83 6.92 -26.64
C ARG A 369 -10.36 5.81 -25.68
N ALA A 370 -10.44 6.04 -24.35
CA ALA A 370 -10.14 5.03 -23.36
C ALA A 370 -11.09 3.82 -23.45
N GLU A 371 -12.38 4.05 -23.64
CA GLU A 371 -13.36 2.97 -23.88
C GLU A 371 -13.04 2.22 -25.18
N ALA A 372 -12.65 2.93 -26.23
CA ALA A 372 -12.29 2.33 -27.52
C ALA A 372 -11.05 1.44 -27.43
N VAL A 373 -9.97 1.85 -26.72
CA VAL A 373 -8.76 1.03 -26.58
C VAL A 373 -9.00 -0.23 -25.75
N ILE A 374 -9.99 -0.21 -24.86
CA ILE A 374 -10.41 -1.42 -24.12
C ILE A 374 -11.20 -2.31 -25.04
N ALA A 375 -12.19 -1.77 -25.76
CA ALA A 375 -13.10 -2.54 -26.58
C ALA A 375 -12.41 -3.21 -27.79
N ASN A 376 -11.37 -2.60 -28.36
CA ASN A 376 -10.66 -3.11 -29.55
C ASN A 376 -9.38 -3.91 -29.24
N GLY A 377 -9.03 -4.10 -27.94
CA GLY A 377 -7.89 -4.88 -27.50
C GLY A 377 -6.56 -4.12 -27.40
N GLU A 378 -6.49 -2.85 -27.81
CA GLU A 378 -5.27 -2.04 -27.70
C GLU A 378 -4.77 -1.94 -26.26
N ALA A 379 -5.67 -1.94 -25.27
CA ALA A 379 -5.29 -1.91 -23.84
C ALA A 379 -4.60 -3.21 -23.41
N PHE A 380 -5.03 -4.36 -23.91
CA PHE A 380 -4.36 -5.63 -23.66
C PHE A 380 -3.00 -5.70 -24.36
N ASP A 381 -2.90 -5.25 -25.62
CA ASP A 381 -1.61 -5.12 -26.32
C ASP A 381 -0.65 -4.19 -25.58
N ALA A 382 -1.17 -3.10 -25.01
CA ALA A 382 -0.38 -2.21 -24.18
C ALA A 382 0.10 -2.89 -22.88
N MET A 383 -0.67 -3.81 -22.30
CA MET A 383 -0.22 -4.65 -21.18
C MET A 383 0.96 -5.53 -21.60
N LEU A 384 0.87 -6.21 -22.75
CA LEU A 384 1.98 -7.01 -23.29
C LEU A 384 3.24 -6.17 -23.52
N GLY A 385 3.07 -4.94 -24.03
CA GLY A 385 4.15 -3.98 -24.18
C GLY A 385 4.77 -3.57 -22.85
N LEU A 386 3.98 -3.40 -21.77
CA LEU A 386 4.50 -3.15 -20.42
C LEU A 386 5.32 -4.33 -19.90
N LEU A 387 4.88 -5.58 -20.15
CA LEU A 387 5.66 -6.76 -19.77
C LEU A 387 7.03 -6.75 -20.47
N SER A 388 7.08 -6.44 -21.76
CA SER A 388 8.31 -6.31 -22.52
C SER A 388 9.23 -5.20 -21.99
N ASP A 389 8.68 -4.01 -21.72
CA ASP A 389 9.43 -2.87 -21.18
C ASP A 389 10.06 -3.17 -19.80
N HIS A 390 9.47 -4.11 -19.05
CA HIS A 390 9.93 -4.57 -17.76
C HIS A 390 10.78 -5.85 -17.82
N GLY A 391 11.20 -6.30 -19.02
CA GLY A 391 12.19 -7.34 -19.26
C GLY A 391 11.63 -8.76 -19.19
N VAL A 392 10.32 -8.93 -19.37
CA VAL A 392 9.68 -10.25 -19.52
C VAL A 392 10.07 -10.85 -20.87
N ASP A 393 10.36 -12.12 -20.86
CA ASP A 393 10.77 -12.86 -22.07
C ASP A 393 9.65 -12.93 -23.13
N SER A 394 10.02 -12.85 -24.40
CA SER A 394 9.09 -12.84 -25.53
C SER A 394 8.28 -14.13 -25.68
N GLU A 395 8.84 -15.29 -25.30
CA GLU A 395 8.12 -16.57 -25.33
C GLU A 395 7.04 -16.61 -24.25
N TYR A 396 7.36 -16.09 -23.05
CA TYR A 396 6.36 -15.95 -22.00
C TYR A 396 5.27 -14.95 -22.40
N ILE A 397 5.62 -13.79 -22.97
CA ILE A 397 4.64 -12.81 -23.46
C ILE A 397 3.70 -13.44 -24.50
N LYS A 398 4.24 -14.24 -25.42
CA LYS A 398 3.44 -14.97 -26.43
C LYS A 398 2.51 -15.98 -25.77
N SER A 399 2.99 -16.75 -24.79
CA SER A 399 2.17 -17.68 -24.02
C SER A 399 1.06 -16.98 -23.27
N PHE A 400 1.40 -15.89 -22.56
CA PHE A 400 0.46 -15.04 -21.83
C PHE A 400 -0.58 -14.38 -22.74
N SER A 401 -0.18 -13.94 -23.93
CA SER A 401 -1.11 -13.38 -24.92
C SER A 401 -2.13 -14.41 -25.42
N ASN A 402 -1.69 -15.63 -25.65
CA ASN A 402 -2.55 -16.72 -26.15
C ASN A 402 -3.52 -17.24 -25.08
N ASP A 403 -3.00 -17.53 -23.91
CA ASP A 403 -3.74 -18.09 -22.77
C ASP A 403 -3.18 -17.54 -21.44
N PRO A 404 -3.66 -16.37 -20.98
CA PRO A 404 -3.22 -15.79 -19.70
C PRO A 404 -3.44 -16.73 -18.53
N ARG A 405 -4.55 -17.50 -18.54
CA ARG A 405 -4.90 -18.42 -17.47
C ARG A 405 -3.88 -19.53 -17.32
N ASN A 406 -3.53 -20.17 -18.40
CA ASN A 406 -2.50 -21.22 -18.38
C ASN A 406 -1.11 -20.65 -18.07
N ALA A 407 -0.76 -19.49 -18.61
CA ALA A 407 0.53 -18.85 -18.36
C ALA A 407 0.74 -18.47 -16.88
N VAL A 408 -0.32 -18.06 -16.17
CA VAL A 408 -0.25 -17.61 -14.78
C VAL A 408 -0.53 -18.74 -13.78
N LEU A 409 -1.50 -19.60 -14.06
CA LEU A 409 -2.04 -20.59 -13.11
C LEU A 409 -1.79 -22.05 -13.50
N GLY A 410 -1.30 -22.32 -14.72
CA GLY A 410 -1.28 -23.67 -15.30
C GLY A 410 -0.52 -24.74 -14.49
N GLU A 411 0.46 -24.32 -13.68
CA GLU A 411 1.25 -25.23 -12.84
C GLU A 411 0.74 -25.33 -11.39
N LEU A 412 -0.33 -24.61 -11.04
CA LEU A 412 -0.88 -24.61 -9.69
C LEU A 412 -1.98 -25.65 -9.53
N GLU A 413 -1.98 -26.32 -8.39
CA GLU A 413 -3.07 -27.23 -8.03
C GLU A 413 -4.37 -26.45 -7.84
N LYS A 414 -5.49 -27.08 -8.21
CA LYS A 414 -6.84 -26.52 -8.06
C LYS A 414 -7.63 -27.29 -7.03
N THR A 415 -8.19 -26.59 -6.06
CA THR A 415 -9.13 -27.17 -5.09
C THR A 415 -10.42 -26.36 -5.07
N ILE A 416 -11.55 -27.00 -5.35
CA ILE A 416 -12.87 -26.35 -5.28
C ILE A 416 -13.39 -26.47 -3.85
N VAL A 417 -13.91 -25.37 -3.34
CA VAL A 417 -14.56 -25.27 -2.03
C VAL A 417 -16.06 -25.16 -2.25
N PHE A 418 -16.84 -25.98 -1.54
CA PHE A 418 -18.27 -26.11 -1.72
C PHE A 418 -19.04 -25.60 -0.49
N ALA A 419 -20.28 -25.16 -0.72
CA ALA A 419 -21.20 -24.72 0.33
C ALA A 419 -21.57 -25.88 1.27
N SER A 420 -21.45 -25.69 2.57
CA SER A 420 -21.79 -26.66 3.61
C SER A 420 -23.31 -26.72 3.91
N SER A 421 -24.04 -25.63 3.60
CA SER A 421 -25.49 -25.49 3.79
C SER A 421 -26.11 -24.64 2.67
N SER A 422 -27.43 -24.51 2.66
CA SER A 422 -28.14 -23.61 1.75
C SER A 422 -28.48 -22.31 2.48
N GLY A 423 -28.43 -21.17 1.79
CA GLY A 423 -28.76 -19.85 2.35
C GLY A 423 -28.07 -18.71 1.60
N ARG A 424 -28.02 -17.55 2.20
CA ARG A 424 -27.31 -16.37 1.67
C ARG A 424 -25.84 -16.40 2.09
N LEU A 425 -24.92 -16.39 1.12
CA LEU A 425 -23.49 -16.37 1.38
C LEU A 425 -23.01 -14.95 1.78
N LEU A 426 -22.25 -14.87 2.86
CA LEU A 426 -21.55 -13.66 3.28
C LEU A 426 -20.06 -13.99 3.48
N TRP A 427 -19.22 -13.29 2.75
CA TRP A 427 -17.78 -13.44 2.86
C TRP A 427 -17.19 -12.51 3.94
N ASP A 428 -16.42 -13.06 4.87
CA ASP A 428 -15.49 -12.23 5.65
C ASP A 428 -14.27 -11.89 4.78
N ALA A 429 -14.33 -10.74 4.14
CA ALA A 429 -13.34 -10.29 3.20
C ALA A 429 -11.89 -10.24 3.77
N VAL A 430 -11.74 -9.90 5.06
CA VAL A 430 -10.43 -9.84 5.73
C VAL A 430 -9.85 -11.24 5.91
N SER A 431 -10.67 -12.19 6.36
CA SER A 431 -10.27 -13.60 6.48
C SER A 431 -9.97 -14.23 5.12
N VAL A 432 -10.77 -13.94 4.09
CA VAL A 432 -10.49 -14.38 2.70
C VAL A 432 -9.14 -13.84 2.22
N ALA A 433 -8.87 -12.55 2.48
CA ALA A 433 -7.59 -11.94 2.10
C ALA A 433 -6.41 -12.53 2.86
N ASP A 434 -6.57 -12.88 4.15
CA ASP A 434 -5.54 -13.56 4.92
C ASP A 434 -5.25 -14.96 4.37
N VAL A 435 -6.28 -15.72 4.04
CA VAL A 435 -6.11 -17.04 3.38
C VAL A 435 -5.33 -16.89 2.09
N ALA A 436 -5.70 -15.95 1.22
CA ALA A 436 -5.07 -15.77 -0.08
C ALA A 436 -3.61 -15.26 0.04
N ASN A 437 -3.40 -14.19 0.79
CA ASN A 437 -2.12 -13.47 0.78
C ASN A 437 -1.09 -13.98 1.80
N ASN A 438 -1.52 -14.67 2.84
CA ASN A 438 -0.62 -15.15 3.89
C ASN A 438 -0.54 -16.68 3.91
N GLN A 439 -1.67 -17.39 3.91
CA GLN A 439 -1.65 -18.84 4.07
C GLN A 439 -1.30 -19.56 2.76
N ILE A 440 -1.95 -19.25 1.63
CA ILE A 440 -1.66 -19.88 0.32
C ILE A 440 -0.22 -19.57 -0.10
N ASN A 441 0.21 -18.32 -0.01
CA ASN A 441 1.55 -17.93 -0.43
C ASN A 441 2.67 -18.50 0.45
N SER A 442 2.39 -18.82 1.71
CA SER A 442 3.35 -19.50 2.59
C SER A 442 3.45 -21.00 2.32
N SER A 443 2.40 -21.63 1.76
CA SER A 443 2.39 -23.04 1.43
C SER A 443 3.07 -23.35 0.07
N VAL A 444 3.07 -22.38 -0.85
CA VAL A 444 3.74 -22.52 -2.15
C VAL A 444 5.24 -22.28 -1.98
N SER A 445 5.99 -23.33 -1.62
CA SER A 445 7.43 -23.28 -1.51
C SER A 445 8.11 -23.55 -2.84
N GLY A 446 8.78 -22.58 -3.41
CA GLY A 446 9.69 -22.78 -4.54
C GLY A 446 9.81 -21.58 -5.47
N LYS A 447 11.00 -21.39 -6.01
CA LYS A 447 11.20 -20.52 -7.18
C LYS A 447 10.78 -21.29 -8.41
N SER A 448 10.01 -20.66 -9.28
CA SER A 448 9.84 -21.18 -10.64
C SER A 448 11.21 -21.38 -11.29
N PRO A 449 11.37 -22.37 -12.20
CA PRO A 449 12.61 -22.55 -12.96
C PRO A 449 13.09 -21.27 -13.67
N VAL A 450 12.21 -20.30 -13.89
CA VAL A 450 12.50 -19.01 -14.56
C VAL A 450 12.70 -17.84 -13.55
N GLY A 451 12.83 -18.12 -12.24
CA GLY A 451 13.15 -17.09 -11.23
C GLY A 451 11.97 -16.26 -10.71
N SER A 452 10.73 -16.53 -11.12
CA SER A 452 9.53 -15.92 -10.52
C SER A 452 9.22 -16.55 -9.16
N ILE A 453 8.51 -15.80 -8.33
CA ILE A 453 7.99 -16.31 -7.06
C ILE A 453 6.64 -16.98 -7.37
N ARG A 454 6.54 -18.29 -7.18
CA ARG A 454 5.22 -18.95 -7.26
C ARG A 454 4.35 -18.42 -6.12
N GLN A 455 3.22 -17.87 -6.49
CA GLN A 455 2.19 -17.42 -5.55
C GLN A 455 0.85 -17.88 -6.08
N GLY A 456 0.03 -18.41 -5.20
CA GLY A 456 -1.32 -18.83 -5.53
C GLY A 456 -2.34 -17.70 -5.40
N GLY A 457 -3.60 -18.08 -5.20
CA GLY A 457 -4.71 -17.15 -4.95
C GLY A 457 -6.04 -17.87 -4.91
N LEU A 458 -7.08 -17.07 -4.81
CA LEU A 458 -8.47 -17.50 -4.77
C LEU A 458 -9.25 -16.91 -5.93
N GLU A 459 -10.15 -17.70 -6.51
CA GLU A 459 -11.16 -17.25 -7.45
C GLU A 459 -12.54 -17.50 -6.82
N LEU A 460 -13.28 -16.46 -6.51
CA LEU A 460 -14.63 -16.56 -5.94
C LEU A 460 -15.63 -16.85 -7.06
N LEU A 461 -16.24 -18.01 -7.02
CA LEU A 461 -17.26 -18.45 -8.00
C LEU A 461 -18.62 -17.86 -7.63
N THR A 462 -18.87 -17.64 -6.35
CA THR A 462 -20.10 -17.07 -5.81
C THR A 462 -19.77 -15.77 -5.09
N GLY A 463 -20.49 -14.70 -5.44
CA GLY A 463 -20.32 -13.36 -4.87
C GLY A 463 -20.93 -13.23 -3.47
N ASP A 464 -20.50 -12.16 -2.77
CA ASP A 464 -21.08 -11.81 -1.48
C ASP A 464 -22.58 -11.46 -1.61
N GLY A 465 -23.40 -12.01 -0.74
CA GLY A 465 -24.86 -11.82 -0.73
C GLY A 465 -25.65 -12.74 -1.68
N GLU A 466 -25.00 -13.56 -2.51
CA GLU A 466 -25.69 -14.51 -3.40
C GLU A 466 -26.32 -15.67 -2.61
N ILE A 467 -27.39 -16.25 -3.17
CA ILE A 467 -28.07 -17.42 -2.60
C ILE A 467 -27.39 -18.69 -3.12
N VAL A 468 -27.01 -19.56 -2.20
CA VAL A 468 -26.37 -20.85 -2.51
C VAL A 468 -27.19 -22.03 -1.96
N LYS A 469 -27.06 -23.18 -2.60
CA LYS A 469 -27.53 -24.46 -2.10
C LYS A 469 -26.34 -25.25 -1.55
N LYS A 470 -26.60 -26.13 -0.60
CA LYS A 470 -25.60 -27.09 -0.13
C LYS A 470 -24.98 -27.85 -1.31
N GLY A 471 -23.65 -27.81 -1.41
CA GLY A 471 -22.90 -28.45 -2.50
C GLY A 471 -22.60 -27.53 -3.70
N ASP A 472 -23.11 -26.30 -3.72
CA ASP A 472 -22.75 -25.33 -4.75
C ASP A 472 -21.26 -24.91 -4.60
N PRO A 473 -20.53 -24.68 -5.70
CA PRO A 473 -19.15 -24.27 -5.64
C PRO A 473 -19.04 -22.79 -5.22
N LEU A 474 -18.27 -22.52 -4.18
CA LEU A 474 -18.07 -21.16 -3.61
C LEU A 474 -16.82 -20.49 -4.15
N ALA A 475 -15.70 -21.21 -4.23
CA ALA A 475 -14.42 -20.68 -4.64
C ALA A 475 -13.48 -21.77 -5.17
N ILE A 476 -12.45 -21.35 -5.91
CA ILE A 476 -11.32 -22.18 -6.29
C ILE A 476 -10.08 -21.65 -5.57
N ILE A 477 -9.36 -22.55 -4.88
CA ILE A 477 -8.01 -22.30 -4.35
C ILE A 477 -7.01 -22.74 -5.43
N TYR A 478 -6.08 -21.85 -5.79
CA TYR A 478 -4.92 -22.16 -6.62
C TYR A 478 -3.68 -22.18 -5.72
N GLY A 479 -3.06 -23.35 -5.55
CA GLY A 479 -1.92 -23.56 -4.66
C GLY A 479 -1.92 -24.97 -4.06
N GLU A 480 -0.94 -25.28 -3.21
CA GLU A 480 -0.88 -26.58 -2.55
C GLU A 480 -2.14 -26.81 -1.70
N LYS A 481 -2.79 -27.94 -1.95
CA LYS A 481 -3.99 -28.33 -1.20
C LYS A 481 -3.62 -28.72 0.22
N THR A 482 -4.14 -27.98 1.21
CA THR A 482 -4.15 -28.41 2.59
C THR A 482 -5.57 -28.40 3.16
N ASN A 483 -5.91 -29.35 4.02
CA ASN A 483 -7.20 -29.33 4.71
C ASN A 483 -7.38 -28.05 5.55
N ALA A 484 -6.27 -27.51 6.07
CA ALA A 484 -6.28 -26.27 6.83
C ALA A 484 -6.73 -25.08 5.98
N LEU A 485 -6.25 -24.94 4.73
CA LEU A 485 -6.66 -23.86 3.82
C LEU A 485 -8.14 -23.93 3.47
N VAL A 486 -8.63 -25.15 3.15
CA VAL A 486 -10.06 -25.36 2.89
C VAL A 486 -10.90 -24.99 4.12
N SER A 487 -10.51 -25.45 5.32
CA SER A 487 -11.20 -25.12 6.57
C SER A 487 -11.20 -23.63 6.88
N SER A 488 -10.05 -22.95 6.67
CA SER A 488 -9.95 -21.50 6.87
C SER A 488 -10.87 -20.73 5.93
N LEU A 489 -10.96 -21.15 4.66
CA LEU A 489 -11.82 -20.49 3.68
C LEU A 489 -13.32 -20.78 3.97
N VAL A 490 -13.66 -21.99 4.36
CA VAL A 490 -15.03 -22.33 4.80
C VAL A 490 -15.43 -21.53 6.06
N ALA A 491 -14.50 -21.30 6.98
CA ALA A 491 -14.75 -20.48 8.16
C ALA A 491 -14.94 -18.99 7.81
N ALA A 492 -14.33 -18.50 6.71
CA ALA A 492 -14.54 -17.15 6.19
C ALA A 492 -15.86 -16.98 5.42
N ALA A 493 -16.60 -18.09 5.15
CA ALA A 493 -17.89 -18.12 4.46
C ALA A 493 -19.02 -18.36 5.46
N SER A 494 -19.78 -17.32 5.80
CA SER A 494 -21.01 -17.45 6.57
C SER A 494 -22.21 -17.65 5.65
N ILE A 495 -22.98 -18.70 5.87
CA ILE A 495 -24.22 -18.96 5.12
C ILE A 495 -25.41 -18.77 6.05
N VAL A 496 -26.16 -17.70 5.83
CA VAL A 496 -27.33 -17.31 6.64
C VAL A 496 -28.60 -17.82 5.96
N THR A 497 -29.41 -18.57 6.71
CA THR A 497 -30.70 -19.16 6.25
C THR A 497 -31.81 -18.13 6.24
#